data_3b251c965c56f26a7bdd489e43903e48
#
_entry.id   3b251c965c56f26a7bdd489e43903e48
#
_cell.length_a   1.000
_cell.length_b   1.000
_cell.length_c   1.000
_cell.angle_alpha   90.00
_cell.angle_beta   90.00
_cell.angle_gamma   90.00
#
_symmetry.space_group_name_H-M   'P 1'
#
loop_
_entity.id
_entity.type
_entity.pdbx_description
1 polymer ?
#
loop_
_entity_poly.entity_id
_entity_poly.type
_entity_poly.pdbx_seq_one_letter_code
_entity_poly.pdbx_strand_id
1 'polypeptide(L)'
;MLSLLGLAGIASIALDPSGFEQKDPSPIAIEEDDNPIPEAMAGLLDTASSLHGSIDTLTYEQSYEGTVYDKQAFVYVPDSYSPARPMNVLYLTHGWWGNAAGLAAGVAPVVDKLEASGEVSPTIVVFATYYPDRSFATDDYEEDYALNRFFATTEIDTLIDTVESRYTTFARRDTSDQSLRASRRHRAFGGFSMGATTTW
;
A
#
# COMPACT_ATOMS: atom_id res chain seq x y z
N MET A 1 16.54 12.80 -22.45
CA MET A 1 17.13 11.50 -22.74
C MET A 1 17.51 10.90 -21.38
N LEU A 2 16.57 10.24 -20.70
CA LEU A 2 16.83 9.54 -19.43
C LEU A 2 16.87 8.05 -19.73
N SER A 3 18.04 7.46 -19.49
CA SER A 3 18.29 6.03 -19.61
C SER A 3 17.73 5.34 -18.38
N LEU A 4 16.74 4.47 -18.53
CA LEU A 4 16.30 3.54 -17.50
C LEU A 4 17.29 2.39 -17.43
N LEU A 5 18.08 2.36 -16.38
CA LEU A 5 18.91 1.21 -16.01
C LEU A 5 18.03 0.07 -15.51
N GLY A 6 18.22 -1.09 -16.12
CA GLY A 6 17.48 -2.31 -15.84
C GLY A 6 17.66 -2.81 -14.40
N LEU A 7 16.59 -3.25 -13.82
CA LEU A 7 16.55 -4.02 -12.58
C LEU A 7 17.09 -5.42 -12.86
N ALA A 8 18.29 -5.69 -12.34
CA ALA A 8 18.87 -7.03 -12.29
C ALA A 8 18.04 -7.89 -11.33
N GLY A 9 17.62 -9.07 -11.82
CA GLY A 9 16.86 -10.02 -11.03
C GLY A 9 17.63 -10.52 -9.81
N ILE A 10 16.95 -10.55 -8.67
CA ILE A 10 17.44 -11.18 -7.45
C ILE A 10 17.18 -12.69 -7.58
N ALA A 11 18.25 -13.46 -7.77
CA ALA A 11 18.18 -14.92 -7.67
C ALA A 11 18.08 -15.33 -6.20
N SER A 12 16.93 -15.87 -5.80
CA SER A 12 16.79 -16.53 -4.50
C SER A 12 17.51 -17.88 -4.53
N ILE A 13 18.54 -18.04 -3.71
CA ILE A 13 19.19 -19.34 -3.50
C ILE A 13 18.34 -20.12 -2.49
N ALA A 14 17.52 -21.04 -2.98
CA ALA A 14 16.91 -22.06 -2.14
C ALA A 14 17.90 -23.21 -1.97
N LEU A 15 18.31 -23.49 -0.73
CA LEU A 15 19.09 -24.68 -0.40
C LEU A 15 18.14 -25.89 -0.35
N ASP A 16 18.19 -26.73 -1.36
CA ASP A 16 17.49 -28.01 -1.38
C ASP A 16 18.41 -29.09 -0.74
N PRO A 17 18.00 -29.73 0.37
CA PRO A 17 18.77 -30.79 0.99
C PRO A 17 18.68 -32.13 0.25
N SER A 18 17.91 -32.25 -0.82
CA SER A 18 17.64 -33.52 -1.53
C SER A 18 18.53 -33.82 -2.75
N GLY A 19 19.48 -32.93 -3.09
CA GLY A 19 20.47 -33.21 -4.13
C GLY A 19 19.94 -33.22 -5.55
N PHE A 20 18.84 -32.57 -5.83
CA PHE A 20 18.37 -32.35 -7.20
C PHE A 20 19.19 -31.24 -7.87
N GLU A 21 19.76 -31.57 -9.01
CA GLU A 21 20.47 -30.65 -9.89
C GLU A 21 19.43 -29.61 -10.39
N GLN A 22 19.47 -28.42 -9.80
CA GLN A 22 18.60 -27.33 -10.23
C GLN A 22 19.09 -26.86 -11.60
N LYS A 23 18.34 -27.20 -12.64
CA LYS A 23 18.57 -26.70 -13.98
C LYS A 23 18.37 -25.17 -13.92
N ASP A 24 19.43 -24.43 -14.24
CA ASP A 24 19.37 -22.96 -14.33
C ASP A 24 18.14 -22.57 -15.15
N PRO A 25 17.20 -21.80 -14.59
CA PRO A 25 16.11 -21.32 -15.41
C PRO A 25 16.71 -20.47 -16.52
N SER A 26 16.43 -20.84 -17.77
CA SER A 26 16.77 -19.97 -18.90
C SER A 26 16.33 -18.55 -18.57
N PRO A 27 17.16 -17.52 -18.82
CA PRO A 27 16.75 -16.16 -18.55
C PRO A 27 15.43 -15.93 -19.25
N ILE A 28 14.40 -15.58 -18.48
CA ILE A 28 13.12 -15.15 -19.03
C ILE A 28 13.49 -13.92 -19.86
N ALA A 29 13.40 -14.04 -21.19
CA ALA A 29 13.47 -12.88 -22.06
C ALA A 29 12.29 -11.98 -21.64
N ILE A 30 12.59 -10.90 -20.92
CA ILE A 30 11.65 -9.82 -20.75
C ILE A 30 11.62 -9.16 -22.13
N GLU A 31 10.69 -9.58 -22.99
CA GLU A 31 10.31 -8.77 -24.12
C GLU A 31 9.95 -7.41 -23.52
N GLU A 32 10.60 -6.35 -23.99
CA GLU A 32 10.16 -4.99 -23.67
C GLU A 32 8.70 -4.95 -24.13
N ASP A 33 7.81 -4.91 -23.14
CA ASP A 33 6.39 -4.83 -23.40
C ASP A 33 6.13 -3.41 -23.95
N ASP A 34 6.18 -3.29 -25.27
CA ASP A 34 5.74 -2.11 -26.01
C ASP A 34 4.22 -1.90 -25.86
N ASN A 35 3.62 -2.50 -24.84
CA ASN A 35 2.20 -2.37 -24.58
C ASN A 35 1.95 -0.91 -24.09
N PRO A 36 1.51 -0.01 -24.95
CA PRO A 36 1.22 1.34 -24.54
C PRO A 36 0.14 1.28 -23.46
N ILE A 37 0.27 2.11 -22.43
CA ILE A 37 -0.81 2.28 -21.45
C ILE A 37 -2.11 2.41 -22.23
N PRO A 38 -3.09 1.51 -22.06
CA PRO A 38 -4.32 1.55 -22.82
C PRO A 38 -4.90 2.96 -22.80
N GLU A 39 -5.36 3.48 -23.92
CA GLU A 39 -5.91 4.83 -24.05
C GLU A 39 -6.98 5.13 -22.99
N ALA A 40 -7.77 4.09 -22.63
CA ALA A 40 -8.72 4.14 -21.53
C ALA A 40 -8.06 4.47 -20.17
N MET A 41 -6.79 4.09 -19.96
CA MET A 41 -6.05 4.38 -18.73
C MET A 41 -5.33 5.73 -18.76
N ALA A 42 -5.05 6.29 -19.94
CA ALA A 42 -4.36 7.57 -20.06
C ALA A 42 -5.17 8.70 -19.38
N GLY A 43 -6.49 8.68 -19.50
CA GLY A 43 -7.39 9.63 -18.82
C GLY A 43 -7.43 9.46 -17.29
N LEU A 44 -7.11 8.27 -16.76
CA LEU A 44 -7.06 8.02 -15.33
C LEU A 44 -5.82 8.66 -14.68
N LEU A 45 -4.75 8.84 -15.44
CA LEU A 45 -3.50 9.43 -14.95
C LEU A 45 -3.54 10.97 -14.91
N ASP A 46 -4.56 11.61 -15.49
CA ASP A 46 -4.77 13.04 -15.33
C ASP A 46 -5.29 13.35 -13.93
N THR A 47 -4.40 13.77 -13.04
CA THR A 47 -4.70 14.09 -11.62
C THR A 47 -5.20 15.52 -11.41
N ALA A 48 -5.40 16.30 -12.49
CA ALA A 48 -5.82 17.70 -12.39
C ALA A 48 -7.31 17.91 -12.05
N SER A 49 -8.12 16.84 -12.07
CA SER A 49 -9.53 16.92 -11.71
C SER A 49 -9.73 16.92 -10.18
N SER A 50 -10.74 17.67 -9.71
CA SER A 50 -11.16 17.61 -8.31
C SER A 50 -11.67 16.21 -7.94
N LEU A 51 -11.32 15.73 -6.75
CA LEU A 51 -11.87 14.49 -6.20
C LEU A 51 -13.37 14.63 -5.96
N HIS A 52 -14.14 13.57 -6.23
CA HIS A 52 -15.54 13.46 -5.78
C HIS A 52 -15.57 13.08 -4.29
N GLY A 53 -14.68 12.14 -3.87
CA GLY A 53 -14.46 11.78 -2.49
C GLY A 53 -13.61 12.81 -1.73
N SER A 54 -13.13 12.44 -0.56
CA SER A 54 -12.30 13.30 0.30
C SER A 54 -11.07 12.55 0.81
N ILE A 55 -10.07 13.32 1.24
CA ILE A 55 -8.90 12.76 1.93
C ILE A 55 -8.91 13.29 3.37
N ASP A 56 -9.06 12.36 4.32
CA ASP A 56 -8.93 12.61 5.75
C ASP A 56 -7.48 12.37 6.18
N THR A 57 -7.04 13.07 7.23
CA THR A 57 -5.79 12.76 7.93
C THR A 57 -6.11 12.09 9.26
N LEU A 58 -5.54 10.91 9.49
CA LEU A 58 -5.56 10.21 10.76
C LEU A 58 -4.20 10.31 11.43
N THR A 59 -4.21 10.52 12.75
CA THR A 59 -3.02 10.46 13.59
C THR A 59 -3.12 9.26 14.53
N TYR A 60 -2.01 8.58 14.77
CA TYR A 60 -1.88 7.50 15.72
C TYR A 60 -0.47 7.47 16.29
N GLU A 61 -0.34 6.96 17.50
CA GLU A 61 0.96 6.77 18.14
C GLU A 61 1.49 5.36 17.84
N GLN A 62 2.78 5.27 17.53
CA GLN A 62 3.47 4.01 17.37
C GLN A 62 4.82 4.04 18.08
N SER A 63 5.09 3.03 18.89
CA SER A 63 6.41 2.86 19.51
C SER A 63 7.33 2.06 18.59
N TYR A 64 8.50 2.60 18.30
CA TYR A 64 9.58 1.93 17.60
C TYR A 64 10.88 2.07 18.41
N GLU A 65 11.55 0.97 18.72
CA GLU A 65 12.80 0.93 19.51
C GLU A 65 12.74 1.73 20.83
N GLY A 66 11.58 1.70 21.51
CA GLY A 66 11.37 2.37 22.79
C GLY A 66 11.05 3.85 22.70
N THR A 67 11.00 4.43 21.51
CA THR A 67 10.55 5.82 21.27
C THR A 67 9.14 5.82 20.70
N VAL A 68 8.29 6.71 21.19
CA VAL A 68 6.93 6.90 20.66
C VAL A 68 6.96 7.98 19.59
N TYR A 69 6.35 7.68 18.45
CA TYR A 69 6.23 8.57 17.29
C TYR A 69 4.77 8.87 17.00
N ASP A 70 4.46 10.15 16.77
CA ASP A 70 3.17 10.59 16.23
C ASP A 70 3.17 10.36 14.71
N LYS A 71 2.41 9.38 14.26
CA LYS A 71 2.32 9.01 12.85
C LYS A 71 1.05 9.51 12.20
N GLN A 72 1.09 9.68 10.90
CA GLN A 72 -0.04 10.09 10.09
C GLN A 72 -0.29 9.08 8.97
N ALA A 73 -1.57 8.76 8.77
CA ALA A 73 -2.07 8.11 7.58
C ALA A 73 -3.06 9.03 6.86
N PHE A 74 -3.07 9.00 5.54
CA PHE A 74 -4.06 9.69 4.73
C PHE A 74 -5.10 8.68 4.28
N VAL A 75 -6.37 9.03 4.39
CA VAL A 75 -7.47 8.11 4.10
C VAL A 75 -8.35 8.74 3.03
N TYR A 76 -8.35 8.14 1.84
CA TYR A 76 -9.35 8.47 0.85
C TYR A 76 -10.67 7.83 1.24
N VAL A 77 -11.68 8.67 1.34
CA VAL A 77 -13.05 8.29 1.67
C VAL A 77 -13.92 8.56 0.44
N PRO A 78 -14.54 7.52 -0.17
CA PRO A 78 -15.40 7.69 -1.34
C PRO A 78 -16.58 8.64 -1.07
N ASP A 79 -17.02 9.37 -2.09
CA ASP A 79 -18.23 10.21 -2.00
C ASP A 79 -19.47 9.42 -1.57
N SER A 80 -19.56 8.16 -2.00
CA SER A 80 -20.63 7.23 -1.64
C SER A 80 -20.55 6.66 -0.22
N TYR A 81 -19.53 7.05 0.59
CA TYR A 81 -19.36 6.56 1.95
C TYR A 81 -20.57 6.92 2.82
N SER A 82 -21.01 5.94 3.59
CA SER A 82 -22.05 6.12 4.59
C SER A 82 -21.76 5.27 5.83
N PRO A 83 -21.88 5.82 7.03
CA PRO A 83 -21.71 5.04 8.26
C PRO A 83 -22.69 3.87 8.40
N ALA A 84 -23.76 3.84 7.62
CA ALA A 84 -24.75 2.77 7.64
C ALA A 84 -24.36 1.56 6.77
N ARG A 85 -23.40 1.72 5.84
CA ARG A 85 -23.01 0.66 4.90
C ARG A 85 -21.53 0.35 5.00
N PRO A 86 -21.15 -0.93 5.21
CA PRO A 86 -19.76 -1.30 5.28
C PRO A 86 -19.08 -1.19 3.91
N MET A 87 -17.81 -0.78 3.91
CA MET A 87 -16.96 -0.70 2.72
C MET A 87 -15.74 -1.59 2.82
N ASN A 88 -15.20 -1.96 1.67
CA ASN A 88 -13.87 -2.55 1.58
C ASN A 88 -12.81 -1.53 2.00
N VAL A 89 -11.66 -2.03 2.43
CA VAL A 89 -10.52 -1.17 2.77
C VAL A 89 -9.26 -1.71 2.12
N LEU A 90 -8.47 -0.79 1.55
CA LEU A 90 -7.18 -1.06 0.93
C LEU A 90 -6.11 -0.24 1.66
N TYR A 91 -5.09 -0.90 2.19
CA TYR A 91 -3.93 -0.27 2.80
C TYR A 91 -2.79 -0.24 1.80
N LEU A 92 -2.20 0.95 1.57
CA LEU A 92 -1.11 1.15 0.62
C LEU A 92 0.09 1.81 1.28
N THR A 93 1.28 1.30 0.96
CA THR A 93 2.57 1.85 1.39
C THR A 93 3.41 2.29 0.19
N HIS A 94 4.16 3.37 0.39
CA HIS A 94 5.02 3.99 -0.63
C HIS A 94 6.33 3.23 -0.84
N GLY A 95 7.04 3.53 -1.93
CA GLY A 95 8.39 3.03 -2.17
C GLY A 95 9.46 3.78 -1.36
N TRP A 96 10.71 3.29 -1.44
CA TRP A 96 11.86 3.93 -0.83
C TRP A 96 11.89 5.44 -1.10
N TRP A 97 12.27 6.24 -0.11
CA TRP A 97 12.27 7.70 -0.14
C TRP A 97 10.89 8.36 -0.27
N GLY A 98 9.85 7.61 -0.51
CA GLY A 98 8.49 8.11 -0.61
C GLY A 98 7.92 8.61 0.72
N ASN A 99 6.65 8.94 0.70
CA ASN A 99 5.85 9.26 1.88
C ASN A 99 4.37 9.03 1.59
N ALA A 100 3.58 8.90 2.65
CA ALA A 100 2.15 8.63 2.54
C ALA A 100 1.38 9.75 1.81
N ALA A 101 1.75 11.02 2.03
CA ALA A 101 1.07 12.15 1.40
C ALA A 101 1.28 12.17 -0.13
N GLY A 102 2.53 11.93 -0.59
CA GLY A 102 2.84 11.85 -2.01
C GLY A 102 2.14 10.67 -2.68
N LEU A 103 2.06 9.51 -2.00
CA LEU A 103 1.32 8.35 -2.49
C LEU A 103 -0.18 8.66 -2.60
N ALA A 104 -0.76 9.30 -1.59
CA ALA A 104 -2.16 9.72 -1.59
C ALA A 104 -2.45 10.70 -2.74
N ALA A 105 -1.61 11.70 -2.93
CA ALA A 105 -1.76 12.69 -4.01
C ALA A 105 -1.74 12.07 -5.41
N GLY A 106 -0.95 11.00 -5.60
CA GLY A 106 -0.86 10.33 -6.90
C GLY A 106 -1.97 9.28 -7.13
N VAL A 107 -2.36 8.55 -6.09
CA VAL A 107 -3.24 7.38 -6.24
C VAL A 107 -4.71 7.70 -5.99
N ALA A 108 -5.03 8.57 -5.03
CA ALA A 108 -6.44 8.86 -4.71
C ALA A 108 -7.23 9.38 -5.92
N PRO A 109 -6.71 10.27 -6.78
CA PRO A 109 -7.43 10.71 -7.98
C PRO A 109 -7.73 9.57 -8.97
N VAL A 110 -6.83 8.59 -9.06
CA VAL A 110 -7.02 7.42 -9.94
C VAL A 110 -8.15 6.54 -9.40
N VAL A 111 -8.13 6.25 -8.09
CA VAL A 111 -9.18 5.46 -7.44
C VAL A 111 -10.53 6.16 -7.57
N ASP A 112 -10.59 7.46 -7.30
CA ASP A 112 -11.81 8.27 -7.40
C ASP A 112 -12.44 8.20 -8.81
N LYS A 113 -11.63 8.27 -9.85
CA LYS A 113 -12.10 8.12 -11.23
C LYS A 113 -12.58 6.71 -11.55
N LEU A 114 -11.87 5.67 -11.10
CA LEU A 114 -12.27 4.28 -11.29
C LEU A 114 -13.59 3.96 -10.57
N GLU A 115 -13.82 4.55 -9.41
CA GLU A 115 -15.10 4.43 -8.71
C GLU A 115 -16.21 5.19 -9.42
N ALA A 116 -15.93 6.41 -9.88
CA ALA A 116 -16.90 7.22 -10.63
C ALA A 116 -17.32 6.58 -11.95
N SER A 117 -16.39 5.85 -12.63
CA SER A 117 -16.69 5.08 -13.85
C SER A 117 -17.37 3.73 -13.57
N GLY A 118 -17.40 3.29 -12.30
CA GLY A 118 -17.96 1.99 -11.91
C GLY A 118 -17.04 0.79 -12.19
N GLU A 119 -15.77 1.03 -12.53
CA GLU A 119 -14.79 -0.02 -12.78
C GLU A 119 -14.31 -0.70 -11.49
N VAL A 120 -14.32 0.04 -10.38
CA VAL A 120 -14.08 -0.52 -9.04
C VAL A 120 -15.24 -0.19 -8.11
N SER A 121 -15.48 -1.09 -7.17
CA SER A 121 -16.45 -0.83 -6.10
C SER A 121 -15.89 0.22 -5.14
N PRO A 122 -16.73 1.10 -4.57
CA PRO A 122 -16.31 2.06 -3.57
C PRO A 122 -15.50 1.42 -2.44
N THR A 123 -14.29 1.94 -2.21
CA THR A 123 -13.29 1.36 -1.32
C THR A 123 -12.58 2.47 -0.54
N ILE A 124 -12.50 2.34 0.77
CA ILE A 124 -11.66 3.21 1.59
C ILE A 124 -10.21 2.86 1.28
N VAL A 125 -9.38 3.87 0.94
CA VAL A 125 -7.95 3.65 0.69
C VAL A 125 -7.11 4.38 1.72
N VAL A 126 -6.27 3.63 2.41
CA VAL A 126 -5.40 4.12 3.48
C VAL A 126 -3.96 4.18 2.97
N PHE A 127 -3.39 5.36 2.96
CA PHE A 127 -2.01 5.61 2.58
C PHE A 127 -1.17 5.78 3.84
N ALA A 128 -0.26 4.85 4.06
CA ALA A 128 0.56 4.81 5.25
C ALA A 128 2.06 4.89 4.92
N THR A 129 2.87 5.14 5.93
CA THR A 129 4.32 5.12 5.85
C THR A 129 4.88 4.13 6.87
N TYR A 130 5.88 3.35 6.46
CA TYR A 130 6.64 2.49 7.36
C TYR A 130 7.77 3.23 8.08
N TYR A 131 8.08 4.47 7.70
CA TYR A 131 9.03 5.31 8.45
C TYR A 131 8.40 5.77 9.76
N PRO A 132 9.08 5.61 10.92
CA PRO A 132 8.63 6.21 12.19
C PRO A 132 8.48 7.72 12.07
N ASP A 133 9.47 8.39 11.50
CA ASP A 133 9.43 9.77 11.05
C ASP A 133 10.34 9.96 9.80
N ARG A 134 10.45 11.17 9.28
CA ARG A 134 11.19 11.44 8.04
C ARG A 134 12.71 11.27 8.19
N SER A 135 13.28 11.30 9.38
CA SER A 135 14.72 11.12 9.60
C SER A 135 15.20 9.69 9.29
N PHE A 136 14.28 8.73 9.27
CA PHE A 136 14.56 7.34 8.90
C PHE A 136 14.67 7.11 7.39
N ALA A 137 14.35 8.07 6.55
CA ALA A 137 14.53 7.98 5.11
C ALA A 137 15.98 8.33 4.74
N THR A 138 16.85 7.31 4.70
CA THR A 138 18.28 7.44 4.44
C THR A 138 18.65 7.12 2.98
N ASP A 139 19.91 7.33 2.61
CA ASP A 139 20.43 6.98 1.28
C ASP A 139 20.71 5.47 1.12
N ASP A 140 20.57 4.69 2.19
CA ASP A 140 20.72 3.25 2.20
C ASP A 140 19.36 2.56 2.28
N TYR A 141 18.92 1.98 1.17
CA TYR A 141 17.63 1.28 1.10
C TYR A 141 17.59 -0.01 1.95
N GLU A 142 18.74 -0.56 2.32
CA GLU A 142 18.80 -1.77 3.14
C GLU A 142 18.31 -1.52 4.57
N GLU A 143 18.44 -0.28 5.06
CA GLU A 143 17.91 0.14 6.35
C GLU A 143 16.37 0.08 6.40
N ASP A 144 15.72 0.22 5.27
CA ASP A 144 14.25 0.13 5.17
C ASP A 144 13.69 -1.27 5.44
N TYR A 145 14.49 -2.33 5.29
CA TYR A 145 13.98 -3.70 5.50
C TYR A 145 13.51 -3.94 6.93
N ALA A 146 14.23 -3.42 7.92
CA ALA A 146 13.83 -3.53 9.32
C ALA A 146 12.53 -2.77 9.60
N LEU A 147 12.40 -1.58 9.02
CA LEU A 147 11.22 -0.72 9.14
C LEU A 147 9.99 -1.35 8.45
N ASN A 148 10.16 -1.88 7.24
CA ASN A 148 9.11 -2.60 6.54
C ASN A 148 8.63 -3.83 7.33
N ARG A 149 9.56 -4.60 7.86
CA ARG A 149 9.22 -5.76 8.70
C ARG A 149 8.46 -5.36 9.95
N PHE A 150 8.93 -4.31 10.64
CA PHE A 150 8.23 -3.80 11.82
C PHE A 150 6.82 -3.34 11.48
N PHE A 151 6.66 -2.57 10.40
CA PHE A 151 5.36 -2.14 9.91
C PHE A 151 4.44 -3.34 9.66
N ALA A 152 4.89 -4.31 8.88
CA ALA A 152 4.09 -5.46 8.46
C ALA A 152 3.71 -6.41 9.60
N THR A 153 4.51 -6.47 10.68
CA THR A 153 4.32 -7.45 11.77
C THR A 153 3.83 -6.85 13.08
N THR A 154 3.86 -5.53 13.21
CA THR A 154 3.55 -4.86 14.48
C THR A 154 2.70 -3.61 14.29
N GLU A 155 3.16 -2.65 13.50
CA GLU A 155 2.49 -1.38 13.35
C GLU A 155 1.16 -1.49 12.61
N ILE A 156 1.07 -2.43 11.67
CA ILE A 156 -0.15 -2.64 10.86
C ILE A 156 -1.39 -2.90 11.72
N ASP A 157 -1.24 -3.56 12.86
CA ASP A 157 -2.34 -3.82 13.79
C ASP A 157 -2.85 -2.51 14.41
N THR A 158 -1.95 -1.61 14.82
CA THR A 158 -2.30 -0.28 15.33
C THR A 158 -3.00 0.56 14.27
N LEU A 159 -2.52 0.51 13.03
CA LEU A 159 -3.12 1.24 11.91
C LEU A 159 -4.51 0.70 11.58
N ILE A 160 -4.69 -0.63 11.51
CA ILE A 160 -6.00 -1.26 11.28
C ILE A 160 -6.98 -0.85 12.37
N ASP A 161 -6.55 -0.93 13.64
CA ASP A 161 -7.38 -0.54 14.78
C ASP A 161 -7.82 0.92 14.68
N THR A 162 -6.90 1.82 14.38
CA THR A 162 -7.16 3.25 14.19
C THR A 162 -8.17 3.52 13.08
N VAL A 163 -7.99 2.87 11.93
CA VAL A 163 -8.84 3.10 10.74
C VAL A 163 -10.20 2.46 10.90
N GLU A 164 -10.22 1.16 11.25
CA GLU A 164 -11.47 0.39 11.21
C GLU A 164 -12.35 0.58 12.46
N SER A 165 -11.83 1.21 13.52
CA SER A 165 -12.67 1.74 14.60
C SER A 165 -13.37 3.06 14.19
N ARG A 166 -12.75 3.86 13.31
CA ARG A 166 -13.29 5.16 12.88
C ARG A 166 -14.26 5.03 11.71
N TYR A 167 -13.92 4.26 10.69
CA TYR A 167 -14.76 4.10 9.49
C TYR A 167 -15.57 2.81 9.55
N THR A 168 -16.74 2.81 8.91
CA THR A 168 -17.55 1.60 8.81
C THR A 168 -17.05 0.74 7.65
N THR A 169 -16.08 -0.12 7.95
CA THR A 169 -15.64 -1.22 7.10
C THR A 169 -16.49 -2.47 7.36
N PHE A 170 -16.18 -3.59 6.71
CA PHE A 170 -16.84 -4.87 7.01
C PHE A 170 -16.55 -5.40 8.42
N ALA A 171 -15.57 -4.86 9.14
CA ALA A 171 -15.37 -5.07 10.59
C ALA A 171 -16.42 -4.33 11.46
N ARG A 172 -17.19 -3.39 10.87
CA ARG A 172 -18.27 -2.67 11.55
C ARG A 172 -17.83 -1.95 12.83
N ARG A 173 -16.62 -1.38 12.80
CA ARG A 173 -15.97 -0.69 13.93
C ARG A 173 -15.64 -1.60 15.12
N ASP A 174 -15.70 -2.92 14.92
CA ASP A 174 -15.25 -3.91 15.88
C ASP A 174 -13.90 -4.46 15.41
N THR A 175 -12.84 -4.03 16.06
CA THR A 175 -11.46 -4.41 15.75
C THR A 175 -10.97 -5.61 16.58
N SER A 176 -11.89 -6.35 17.19
CA SER A 176 -11.54 -7.64 17.82
C SER A 176 -11.00 -8.63 16.78
N ASP A 177 -10.11 -9.51 17.21
CA ASP A 177 -9.54 -10.57 16.38
C ASP A 177 -10.62 -11.37 15.63
N GLN A 178 -11.74 -11.63 16.28
CA GLN A 178 -12.84 -12.37 15.69
C GLN A 178 -13.47 -11.59 14.53
N SER A 179 -13.74 -10.31 14.70
CA SER A 179 -14.35 -9.46 13.68
C SER A 179 -13.39 -9.22 12.52
N LEU A 180 -12.10 -8.93 12.81
CA LEU A 180 -11.07 -8.75 11.79
C LEU A 180 -10.88 -10.01 10.94
N ARG A 181 -10.89 -11.20 11.54
CA ARG A 181 -10.82 -12.47 10.81
C ARG A 181 -12.07 -12.74 9.98
N ALA A 182 -13.27 -12.42 10.48
CA ALA A 182 -14.52 -12.57 9.74
C ALA A 182 -14.58 -11.67 8.52
N SER A 183 -14.05 -10.42 8.63
CA SER A 183 -14.04 -9.42 7.57
C SER A 183 -12.82 -9.47 6.65
N ARG A 184 -11.88 -10.41 6.81
CA ARG A 184 -10.60 -10.45 6.10
C ARG A 184 -10.68 -10.38 4.58
N ARG A 185 -11.77 -10.85 3.97
CA ARG A 185 -11.98 -10.83 2.52
C ARG A 185 -12.30 -9.43 1.98
N HIS A 186 -12.53 -8.48 2.86
CA HIS A 186 -12.85 -7.09 2.57
C HIS A 186 -11.71 -6.13 2.89
N ARG A 187 -10.53 -6.70 3.19
CA ARG A 187 -9.30 -5.96 3.48
C ARG A 187 -8.21 -6.41 2.54
N ALA A 188 -7.55 -5.46 1.91
CA ALA A 188 -6.41 -5.72 1.04
C ALA A 188 -5.22 -4.86 1.44
N PHE A 189 -4.03 -5.35 1.13
CA PHE A 189 -2.77 -4.65 1.33
C PHE A 189 -2.04 -4.58 0.00
N GLY A 190 -1.38 -3.45 -0.23
CA GLY A 190 -0.58 -3.22 -1.42
C GLY A 190 0.55 -2.24 -1.13
N GLY A 191 1.49 -2.15 -2.05
CA GLY A 191 2.58 -1.21 -1.94
C GLY A 191 3.33 -1.06 -3.26
N PHE A 192 4.09 0.02 -3.36
CA PHE A 192 4.93 0.30 -4.52
C PHE A 192 6.39 0.06 -4.17
N SER A 193 7.13 -0.69 -5.01
CA SER A 193 8.57 -0.94 -4.83
C SER A 193 8.89 -1.48 -3.42
N MET A 194 9.69 -0.74 -2.62
CA MET A 194 10.00 -1.11 -1.24
C MET A 194 8.73 -1.32 -0.38
N GLY A 195 7.70 -0.50 -0.56
CA GLY A 195 6.42 -0.68 0.13
C GLY A 195 5.72 -2.00 -0.20
N ALA A 196 5.99 -2.63 -1.34
CA ALA A 196 5.43 -3.94 -1.66
C ALA A 196 5.94 -5.03 -0.71
N THR A 197 7.12 -4.86 -0.10
CA THR A 197 7.67 -5.82 0.87
C THR A 197 6.87 -5.88 2.16
N THR A 198 6.08 -4.84 2.48
CA THR A 198 5.18 -4.84 3.65
C THR A 198 3.96 -5.75 3.48
N THR A 199 3.73 -6.29 2.29
CA THR A 199 2.52 -7.07 1.94
C THR A 199 2.75 -8.57 1.85
N TRP A 200 3.98 -9.02 2.04
CA TRP A 200 4.38 -10.44 1.94
C TRP A 200 4.50 -11.14 3.29
#